data_73f90ec211252909da19c4188647da7e
#
_entry.id   73f90ec211252909da19c4188647da7e
#
_cell.length_a   1.000
_cell.length_b   1.000
_cell.length_c   1.000
_cell.angle_alpha   90.00
_cell.angle_beta   90.00
_cell.angle_gamma   90.00
#
_symmetry.space_group_name_H-M   'P 1'
#
loop_
_entity.id
_entity.type
_entity.pdbx_description
1 polymer ?
#
loop_
_entity_poly.entity_id
_entity_poly.type
_entity_poly.pdbx_seq_one_letter_code
_entity_poly.pdbx_strand_id
1 'polypeptide(L)'
;MEAQTVLLEKDKQEIISQALTVYDQLGMLKEVKKMLDAAEKRLQENKLTAEKAFSYGIITSYELKKIELAQSQLQAKQREYEGKRRLVLLQLHVLTHIEMSRLELLDVNLGTLVAEKQQSVENKPELQALAYSIEAYQYKLKAAKTWWVPKIGASASLGYAGLLNGNIKRMISH
;
A
#
# COMPACT_ATOMS: atom_id res chain seq x y z
N MET A 1 -6.84 22.76 10.59
CA MET A 1 -5.49 22.18 10.58
C MET A 1 -5.45 20.81 11.26
N GLU A 2 -6.02 20.62 12.45
CA GLU A 2 -6.01 19.33 13.19
C GLU A 2 -6.65 18.15 12.44
N ALA A 3 -7.76 18.35 11.73
CA ALA A 3 -8.39 17.28 10.94
C ALA A 3 -7.51 16.79 9.78
N GLN A 4 -6.67 17.65 9.20
CA GLN A 4 -5.75 17.28 8.13
C GLN A 4 -4.55 16.47 8.67
N THR A 5 -4.05 16.80 9.86
CA THR A 5 -2.97 16.02 10.49
C THR A 5 -3.42 14.63 10.89
N VAL A 6 -4.66 14.47 11.36
CA VAL A 6 -5.24 13.15 11.70
C VAL A 6 -5.45 12.29 10.45
N LEU A 7 -5.88 12.88 9.33
CA LEU A 7 -6.01 12.17 8.05
C LEU A 7 -4.64 11.71 7.52
N LEU A 8 -3.62 12.56 7.63
CA LEU A 8 -2.26 12.21 7.21
C LEU A 8 -1.70 11.04 8.04
N GLU A 9 -1.95 11.03 9.36
CA GLU A 9 -1.50 9.94 10.23
C GLU A 9 -2.23 8.63 9.92
N LYS A 10 -3.52 8.68 9.59
CA LYS A 10 -4.29 7.54 9.11
C LYS A 10 -3.69 6.97 7.82
N ASP A 11 -3.44 7.82 6.81
CA ASP A 11 -2.88 7.40 5.53
C ASP A 11 -1.49 6.74 5.72
N LYS A 12 -0.67 7.29 6.61
CA LYS A 12 0.63 6.72 6.98
C LYS A 12 0.49 5.34 7.60
N GLN A 13 -0.44 5.16 8.54
CA GLN A 13 -0.69 3.85 9.16
C GLN A 13 -1.20 2.83 8.15
N GLU A 14 -2.03 3.25 7.20
CA GLU A 14 -2.52 2.40 6.12
C GLU A 14 -1.36 1.92 5.23
N ILE A 15 -0.46 2.81 4.82
CA ILE A 15 0.72 2.45 4.01
C ILE A 15 1.61 1.47 4.78
N ILE A 16 1.85 1.69 6.08
CA ILE A 16 2.64 0.78 6.92
C ILE A 16 1.99 -0.60 6.98
N SER A 17 0.67 -0.66 7.21
CA SER A 17 -0.07 -1.91 7.26
C SER A 17 -0.02 -2.68 5.94
N GLN A 18 -0.16 -1.97 4.81
CA GLN A 18 -0.02 -2.56 3.48
C GLN A 18 1.40 -3.09 3.25
N ALA A 19 2.43 -2.34 3.62
CA ALA A 19 3.83 -2.77 3.48
C ALA A 19 4.12 -4.02 4.32
N LEU A 20 3.61 -4.10 5.56
CA LEU A 20 3.73 -5.29 6.41
C LEU A 20 3.03 -6.51 5.79
N THR A 21 1.82 -6.33 5.25
CA THR A 21 1.09 -7.41 4.57
C THR A 21 1.87 -7.94 3.37
N VAL A 22 2.47 -7.06 2.58
CA VAL A 22 3.29 -7.47 1.42
C VAL A 22 4.59 -8.15 1.88
N TYR A 23 5.18 -7.69 2.98
CA TYR A 23 6.35 -8.33 3.60
C TYR A 23 6.04 -9.76 4.07
N ASP A 24 4.89 -9.98 4.72
CA ASP A 24 4.44 -11.31 5.14
C ASP A 24 4.20 -12.23 3.95
N GLN A 25 3.64 -11.71 2.84
CA GLN A 25 3.51 -12.46 1.58
C GLN A 25 4.87 -12.91 1.04
N LEU A 26 5.89 -12.06 1.14
CA LEU A 26 7.26 -12.43 0.75
C LEU A 26 7.80 -13.57 1.64
N GLY A 27 7.51 -13.54 2.94
CA GLY A 27 7.83 -14.61 3.88
C GLY A 27 7.16 -15.94 3.52
N MET A 28 5.87 -15.91 3.17
CA MET A 28 5.13 -17.09 2.69
C MET A 28 5.75 -17.64 1.40
N LEU A 29 6.14 -16.79 0.47
CA LEU A 29 6.80 -17.20 -0.77
C LEU A 29 8.14 -17.89 -0.50
N LYS A 30 8.88 -17.47 0.53
CA LYS A 30 10.13 -18.16 0.95
C LYS A 30 9.86 -19.60 1.35
N GLU A 31 8.78 -19.87 2.10
CA GLU A 31 8.40 -21.25 2.45
C GLU A 31 7.94 -22.05 1.23
N VAL A 32 7.20 -21.44 0.31
CA VAL A 32 6.83 -22.06 -0.97
C VAL A 32 8.09 -22.44 -1.77
N LYS A 33 9.11 -21.60 -1.79
CA LYS A 33 10.39 -21.91 -2.44
C LYS A 33 11.04 -23.16 -1.87
N LYS A 34 11.12 -23.28 -0.55
CA LYS A 34 11.67 -24.48 0.12
C LYS A 34 10.91 -25.76 -0.26
N MET A 35 9.57 -25.66 -0.36
CA MET A 35 8.74 -26.78 -0.78
C MET A 35 9.00 -27.18 -2.23
N LEU A 36 9.14 -26.20 -3.14
CA LEU A 36 9.45 -26.45 -4.54
C LEU A 36 10.84 -27.08 -4.71
N ASP A 37 11.84 -26.60 -4.00
CA ASP A 37 13.21 -27.16 -4.03
C ASP A 37 13.25 -28.60 -3.49
N ALA A 38 12.52 -28.86 -2.42
CA ALA A 38 12.39 -30.23 -1.88
C ALA A 38 11.64 -31.16 -2.86
N ALA A 39 10.62 -30.66 -3.54
CA ALA A 39 9.89 -31.43 -4.56
C ALA A 39 10.79 -31.73 -5.77
N GLU A 40 11.58 -30.76 -6.21
CA GLU A 40 12.54 -30.94 -7.30
C GLU A 40 13.57 -32.04 -6.99
N LYS A 41 14.15 -31.98 -5.80
CA LYS A 41 15.13 -33.01 -5.36
C LYS A 41 14.50 -34.38 -5.37
N ARG A 42 13.30 -34.56 -4.78
CA ARG A 42 12.59 -35.85 -4.77
C ARG A 42 12.27 -36.34 -6.17
N LEU A 43 11.86 -35.43 -7.06
CA LEU A 43 11.50 -35.80 -8.41
C LEU A 43 12.72 -36.22 -9.25
N GLN A 44 13.88 -35.58 -9.02
CA GLN A 44 15.15 -36.01 -9.62
C GLN A 44 15.58 -37.40 -9.15
N GLU A 45 15.50 -37.66 -7.83
CA GLU A 45 15.80 -38.98 -7.26
C GLU A 45 14.88 -40.07 -7.83
N ASN A 46 13.57 -39.78 -7.92
CA ASN A 46 12.56 -40.65 -8.50
C ASN A 46 12.85 -40.94 -9.99
N LYS A 47 13.25 -39.92 -10.75
CA LYS A 47 13.58 -40.05 -12.16
C LYS A 47 14.78 -41.01 -12.35
N LEU A 48 15.85 -40.82 -11.61
CA LEU A 48 17.04 -41.68 -11.67
C LEU A 48 16.69 -43.14 -11.35
N THR A 49 15.82 -43.35 -10.36
CA THR A 49 15.35 -44.69 -9.98
C THR A 49 14.49 -45.30 -11.08
N ALA A 50 13.58 -44.52 -11.66
CA ALA A 50 12.70 -44.96 -12.74
C ALA A 50 13.48 -45.28 -14.03
N GLU A 51 14.48 -44.47 -14.40
CA GLU A 51 15.34 -44.73 -15.56
C GLU A 51 16.10 -46.07 -15.42
N LYS A 52 16.61 -46.37 -14.22
CA LYS A 52 17.22 -47.67 -13.92
C LYS A 52 16.19 -48.79 -14.02
N ALA A 53 15.02 -48.64 -13.41
CA ALA A 53 13.96 -49.64 -13.45
C ALA A 53 13.48 -49.90 -14.89
N PHE A 54 13.41 -48.87 -15.69
CA PHE A 54 13.07 -48.95 -17.12
C PHE A 54 14.16 -49.74 -17.90
N SER A 55 15.42 -49.45 -17.66
CA SER A 55 16.52 -50.19 -18.32
C SER A 55 16.56 -51.67 -17.98
N TYR A 56 16.03 -52.06 -16.81
CA TYR A 56 15.85 -53.46 -16.41
C TYR A 56 14.51 -54.08 -16.85
N GLY A 57 13.67 -53.32 -17.56
CA GLY A 57 12.35 -53.78 -18.02
C GLY A 57 11.29 -53.93 -16.89
N ILE A 58 11.55 -53.33 -15.72
CA ILE A 58 10.68 -53.43 -14.55
C ILE A 58 9.47 -52.49 -14.69
N ILE A 59 9.64 -51.31 -15.30
CA ILE A 59 8.58 -50.35 -15.54
C ILE A 59 8.39 -50.08 -17.02
N THR A 60 7.21 -49.55 -17.36
CA THR A 60 6.84 -49.23 -18.74
C THR A 60 7.33 -47.84 -19.16
N SER A 61 7.42 -47.57 -20.45
CA SER A 61 7.70 -46.24 -20.98
C SER A 61 6.64 -45.21 -20.57
N TYR A 62 5.40 -45.67 -20.33
CA TYR A 62 4.32 -44.84 -19.86
C TYR A 62 4.57 -44.28 -18.44
N GLU A 63 5.12 -45.09 -17.55
CA GLU A 63 5.48 -44.68 -16.19
C GLU A 63 6.63 -43.69 -16.20
N LEU A 64 7.62 -43.85 -17.07
CA LEU A 64 8.71 -42.89 -17.24
C LEU A 64 8.16 -41.54 -17.73
N LYS A 65 7.25 -41.54 -18.71
CA LYS A 65 6.60 -40.32 -19.22
C LYS A 65 5.78 -39.59 -18.18
N LYS A 66 5.18 -40.27 -17.21
CA LYS A 66 4.49 -39.61 -16.08
C LYS A 66 5.47 -38.80 -15.24
N ILE A 67 6.67 -39.28 -15.02
CA ILE A 67 7.70 -38.54 -14.27
C ILE A 67 8.16 -37.32 -15.04
N GLU A 68 8.33 -37.42 -16.37
CA GLU A 68 8.67 -36.28 -17.23
C GLU A 68 7.57 -35.22 -17.21
N LEU A 69 6.30 -35.65 -17.23
CA LEU A 69 5.16 -34.76 -17.10
C LEU A 69 5.17 -34.04 -15.73
N ALA A 70 5.43 -34.76 -14.66
CA ALA A 70 5.54 -34.20 -13.31
C ALA A 70 6.67 -33.16 -13.22
N GLN A 71 7.81 -33.39 -13.90
CA GLN A 71 8.91 -32.42 -13.99
C GLN A 71 8.45 -31.14 -14.71
N SER A 72 7.75 -31.27 -15.84
CA SER A 72 7.24 -30.13 -16.58
C SER A 72 6.24 -29.31 -15.76
N GLN A 73 5.38 -29.99 -15.00
CA GLN A 73 4.43 -29.32 -14.07
C GLN A 73 5.16 -28.59 -12.94
N LEU A 74 6.21 -29.18 -12.38
CA LEU A 74 7.02 -28.56 -11.34
C LEU A 74 7.72 -27.30 -11.88
N GLN A 75 8.31 -27.38 -13.08
CA GLN A 75 8.92 -26.22 -13.73
C GLN A 75 7.90 -25.09 -13.98
N ALA A 76 6.67 -25.41 -14.37
CA ALA A 76 5.62 -24.42 -14.52
C ALA A 76 5.31 -23.72 -13.18
N LYS A 77 5.23 -24.47 -12.08
CA LYS A 77 5.05 -23.93 -10.73
C LYS A 77 6.22 -23.06 -10.27
N GLN A 78 7.45 -23.45 -10.61
CA GLN A 78 8.64 -22.63 -10.31
C GLN A 78 8.60 -21.29 -11.04
N ARG A 79 8.21 -21.27 -12.33
CA ARG A 79 8.03 -20.01 -13.07
C ARG A 79 6.91 -19.15 -12.50
N GLU A 80 5.80 -19.75 -12.11
CA GLU A 80 4.70 -19.04 -11.44
C GLU A 80 5.17 -18.43 -10.11
N TYR A 81 5.93 -19.16 -9.33
CA TYR A 81 6.53 -18.67 -8.09
C TYR A 81 7.45 -17.45 -8.35
N GLU A 82 8.33 -17.52 -9.35
CA GLU A 82 9.22 -16.41 -9.69
C GLU A 82 8.45 -15.17 -10.13
N GLY A 83 7.39 -15.36 -10.91
CA GLY A 83 6.49 -14.28 -11.29
C GLY A 83 5.81 -13.63 -10.09
N LYS A 84 5.26 -14.43 -9.17
CA LYS A 84 4.64 -13.94 -7.93
C LYS A 84 5.65 -13.21 -7.04
N ARG A 85 6.84 -13.78 -6.86
CA ARG A 85 7.91 -13.15 -6.07
C ARG A 85 8.27 -11.77 -6.62
N ARG A 86 8.43 -11.66 -7.94
CA ARG A 86 8.75 -10.40 -8.59
C ARG A 86 7.65 -9.35 -8.40
N LEU A 87 6.37 -9.74 -8.49
CA LEU A 87 5.23 -8.85 -8.25
C LEU A 87 5.20 -8.34 -6.81
N VAL A 88 5.41 -9.22 -5.83
CA VAL A 88 5.44 -8.85 -4.40
C VAL A 88 6.61 -7.91 -4.11
N LEU A 89 7.79 -8.16 -4.67
CA LEU A 89 8.94 -7.26 -4.54
C LEU A 89 8.67 -5.89 -5.17
N LEU A 90 8.00 -5.86 -6.33
CA LEU A 90 7.61 -4.60 -6.98
C LEU A 90 6.60 -3.81 -6.13
N GLN A 91 5.60 -4.48 -5.56
CA GLN A 91 4.65 -3.84 -4.63
C GLN A 91 5.37 -3.26 -3.42
N LEU A 92 6.32 -4.00 -2.83
CA LEU A 92 7.09 -3.51 -1.70
C LEU A 92 7.96 -2.31 -2.10
N HIS A 93 8.58 -2.34 -3.27
CA HIS A 93 9.32 -1.21 -3.82
C HIS A 93 8.45 0.05 -3.97
N VAL A 94 7.24 -0.09 -4.52
CA VAL A 94 6.30 1.04 -4.69
C VAL A 94 5.86 1.62 -3.36
N LEU A 95 5.60 0.78 -2.34
CA LEU A 95 5.14 1.23 -1.03
C LEU A 95 6.26 1.86 -0.19
N THR A 96 7.49 1.33 -0.29
CA THR A 96 8.60 1.72 0.59
C THR A 96 9.64 2.61 -0.08
N HIS A 97 9.63 2.70 -1.41
CA HIS A 97 10.67 3.33 -2.24
C HIS A 97 12.09 2.76 -2.01
N ILE A 98 12.20 1.57 -1.42
CA ILE A 98 13.46 0.87 -1.26
C ILE A 98 13.87 0.27 -2.60
N GLU A 99 15.14 0.38 -2.95
CA GLU A 99 15.69 -0.11 -4.22
C GLU A 99 15.51 -1.63 -4.37
N MET A 100 15.12 -2.10 -5.57
CA MET A 100 14.85 -3.52 -5.84
C MET A 100 16.04 -4.43 -5.48
N SER A 101 17.25 -3.99 -5.74
CA SER A 101 18.49 -4.69 -5.41
C SER A 101 18.61 -5.01 -3.92
N ARG A 102 18.18 -4.10 -3.05
CA ARG A 102 18.14 -4.31 -1.60
C ARG A 102 17.00 -5.23 -1.17
N LEU A 103 15.85 -5.12 -1.83
CA LEU A 103 14.68 -5.96 -1.53
C LEU A 103 14.92 -7.42 -1.91
N GLU A 104 15.67 -7.69 -2.97
CA GLU A 104 16.04 -9.05 -3.38
C GLU A 104 16.95 -9.77 -2.38
N LEU A 105 17.76 -8.99 -1.65
CA LEU A 105 18.68 -9.49 -0.62
C LEU A 105 18.02 -9.63 0.76
N LEU A 106 16.77 -9.20 0.92
CA LEU A 106 16.05 -9.29 2.18
C LEU A 106 15.83 -10.76 2.58
N ASP A 107 16.43 -11.14 3.68
CA ASP A 107 16.13 -12.42 4.33
C ASP A 107 14.89 -12.26 5.22
N VAL A 108 13.74 -12.57 4.64
CA VAL A 108 12.45 -12.46 5.32
C VAL A 108 12.27 -13.66 6.24
N ASN A 109 12.13 -13.40 7.53
CA ASN A 109 11.68 -14.39 8.51
C ASN A 109 10.23 -14.04 8.90
N LEU A 110 9.34 -15.02 8.76
CA LEU A 110 7.99 -14.91 9.34
C LEU A 110 8.17 -14.83 10.86
N GLY A 111 8.00 -13.63 11.41
CA GLY A 111 8.03 -13.42 12.85
C GLY A 111 6.90 -14.22 13.50
N THR A 112 7.15 -14.75 14.69
CA THR A 112 6.07 -15.25 15.57
C THR A 112 5.12 -14.08 15.81
N LEU A 113 3.83 -14.29 15.58
CA LEU A 113 2.80 -13.31 15.94
C LEU A 113 2.89 -13.09 17.47
N VAL A 114 3.58 -12.01 17.85
CA VAL A 114 3.47 -11.50 19.21
C VAL A 114 2.11 -10.80 19.25
N ALA A 115 1.19 -11.32 20.05
CA ALA A 115 -0.08 -10.65 20.29
C ALA A 115 0.24 -9.25 20.82
N GLU A 116 0.10 -8.24 19.97
CA GLU A 116 0.25 -6.86 20.37
C GLU A 116 -0.78 -6.57 21.47
N LYS A 117 -0.29 -6.01 22.57
CA LYS A 117 -1.12 -5.52 23.68
C LYS A 117 -2.20 -4.65 23.06
N GLN A 118 -3.46 -5.03 23.25
CA GLN A 118 -4.62 -4.29 22.74
C GLN A 118 -4.43 -2.79 23.02
N GLN A 119 -4.08 -2.04 21.99
CA GLN A 119 -4.17 -0.59 22.05
C GLN A 119 -5.65 -0.25 22.26
N SER A 120 -5.95 0.62 23.21
CA SER A 120 -7.33 1.02 23.45
C SER A 120 -7.94 1.54 22.15
N VAL A 121 -9.12 1.04 21.83
CA VAL A 121 -9.84 1.38 20.58
C VAL A 121 -10.03 2.90 20.46
N GLU A 122 -10.05 3.62 21.58
CA GLU A 122 -10.23 5.07 21.71
C GLU A 122 -9.10 5.89 21.04
N ASN A 123 -7.90 5.33 20.92
CA ASN A 123 -6.75 6.03 20.32
C ASN A 123 -6.59 5.81 18.81
N LYS A 124 -7.58 5.16 18.16
CA LYS A 124 -7.50 4.97 16.71
C LYS A 124 -7.71 6.30 15.98
N PRO A 125 -6.81 6.66 15.02
CA PRO A 125 -6.92 7.91 14.25
C PRO A 125 -8.25 8.06 13.52
N GLU A 126 -8.87 6.95 13.09
CA GLU A 126 -10.17 6.95 12.44
C GLU A 126 -11.28 7.45 13.37
N LEU A 127 -11.26 7.06 14.65
CA LEU A 127 -12.23 7.51 15.63
C LEU A 127 -12.04 8.98 15.97
N GLN A 128 -10.80 9.45 16.04
CA GLN A 128 -10.49 10.86 16.23
C GLN A 128 -10.96 11.71 15.04
N ALA A 129 -10.71 11.25 13.80
CA ALA A 129 -11.20 11.92 12.59
C ALA A 129 -12.72 11.97 12.55
N LEU A 130 -13.40 10.91 12.98
CA LEU A 130 -14.85 10.87 13.09
C LEU A 130 -15.36 11.86 14.14
N ALA A 131 -14.72 11.94 15.29
CA ALA A 131 -15.07 12.89 16.36
C ALA A 131 -14.96 14.34 15.87
N TYR A 132 -13.87 14.71 15.18
CA TYR A 132 -13.72 16.04 14.58
C TYR A 132 -14.75 16.32 13.49
N SER A 133 -15.13 15.33 12.70
CA SER A 133 -16.18 15.52 11.69
C SER A 133 -17.54 15.74 12.32
N ILE A 134 -17.88 15.03 13.39
CA ILE A 134 -19.12 15.24 14.16
C ILE A 134 -19.16 16.66 14.73
N GLU A 135 -18.07 17.13 15.31
CA GLU A 135 -17.97 18.50 15.84
C GLU A 135 -18.15 19.54 14.74
N ALA A 136 -17.52 19.35 13.58
CA ALA A 136 -17.71 20.25 12.42
C ALA A 136 -19.16 20.28 11.93
N TYR A 137 -19.84 19.13 11.90
CA TYR A 137 -21.27 19.09 11.57
C TYR A 137 -22.15 19.78 12.63
N GLN A 138 -21.81 19.68 13.91
CA GLN A 138 -22.53 20.41 14.96
C GLN A 138 -22.40 21.93 14.78
N TYR A 139 -21.21 22.44 14.42
CA TYR A 139 -21.04 23.86 14.10
C TYR A 139 -21.85 24.28 12.87
N LYS A 140 -21.87 23.48 11.81
CA LYS A 140 -22.71 23.71 10.64
C LYS A 140 -24.21 23.75 10.99
N LEU A 141 -24.64 22.82 11.86
CA LEU A 141 -26.02 22.79 12.33
C LEU A 141 -26.40 24.05 13.15
N LYS A 142 -25.50 24.49 14.05
CA LYS A 142 -25.68 25.75 14.78
C LYS A 142 -25.76 26.93 13.83
N ALA A 143 -24.89 27.02 12.84
CA ALA A 143 -24.93 28.09 11.82
C ALA A 143 -26.21 28.05 10.99
N ALA A 144 -26.70 26.85 10.63
CA ALA A 144 -27.96 26.68 9.90
C ALA A 144 -29.18 27.06 10.75
N LYS A 145 -29.17 26.79 12.05
CA LYS A 145 -30.25 27.24 12.97
C LYS A 145 -30.32 28.74 13.15
N THR A 146 -29.24 29.47 12.89
CA THR A 146 -29.18 30.94 13.00
C THR A 146 -29.38 31.66 11.66
N TRP A 147 -29.92 30.97 10.62
CA TRP A 147 -30.12 31.52 9.28
C TRP A 147 -31.06 32.77 9.27
N TRP A 148 -31.98 32.88 10.24
CA TRP A 148 -32.93 33.95 10.38
C TRP A 148 -32.35 35.18 11.12
N VAL A 149 -31.15 35.08 11.71
CA VAL A 149 -30.46 36.19 12.36
C VAL A 149 -29.83 37.07 11.30
N PRO A 150 -30.20 38.35 11.18
CA PRO A 150 -29.62 39.24 10.18
C PRO A 150 -28.12 39.43 10.45
N LYS A 151 -27.29 39.18 9.44
CA LYS A 151 -25.86 39.45 9.49
C LYS A 151 -25.62 40.93 9.30
N ILE A 152 -25.32 41.68 10.36
CA ILE A 152 -24.93 43.07 10.29
C ILE A 152 -23.41 43.14 10.07
N GLY A 153 -23.01 43.58 8.87
CA GLY A 153 -21.62 43.86 8.54
C GLY A 153 -21.39 45.37 8.49
N ALA A 154 -20.55 45.93 9.33
CA ALA A 154 -20.10 47.31 9.22
C ALA A 154 -18.77 47.35 8.46
N SER A 155 -18.70 48.02 7.29
CA SER A 155 -17.47 48.29 6.57
C SER A 155 -17.17 49.78 6.60
N ALA A 156 -16.01 50.19 7.13
CA ALA A 156 -15.52 51.55 7.07
C ALA A 156 -14.38 51.60 6.03
N SER A 157 -14.54 52.38 4.96
CA SER A 157 -13.48 52.65 4.00
C SER A 157 -13.01 54.10 4.17
N LEU A 158 -11.73 54.30 4.52
CA LEU A 158 -11.09 55.61 4.52
C LEU A 158 -10.46 55.84 3.13
N GLY A 159 -11.17 56.64 2.32
CA GLY A 159 -10.66 57.12 1.03
C GLY A 159 -9.89 58.42 1.20
N TYR A 160 -8.59 58.43 0.87
CA TYR A 160 -7.82 59.68 0.73
C TYR A 160 -8.02 60.20 -0.68
N ALA A 161 -8.86 61.25 -0.83
CA ALA A 161 -8.94 62.01 -2.07
C ALA A 161 -7.86 63.09 -2.06
N GLY A 162 -6.69 62.79 -2.58
CA GLY A 162 -5.66 63.76 -2.86
C GLY A 162 -6.08 64.66 -4.02
N LEU A 163 -6.60 65.83 -3.73
CA LEU A 163 -6.75 66.92 -4.72
C LEU A 163 -5.36 67.35 -5.15
N LEU A 164 -4.87 66.78 -6.26
CA LEU A 164 -3.72 67.38 -6.97
C LEU A 164 -4.18 68.72 -7.54
N ASN A 165 -3.93 69.77 -6.78
CA ASN A 165 -4.06 71.14 -7.21
C ASN A 165 -2.93 71.47 -8.19
N GLY A 166 -3.20 71.25 -9.49
CA GLY A 166 -2.20 71.54 -10.53
C GLY A 166 -2.88 71.60 -11.91
N ASN A 167 -3.11 72.79 -12.39
CA ASN A 167 -3.47 73.15 -13.78
C ASN A 167 -4.87 72.92 -14.29
N ILE A 168 -5.85 73.63 -13.69
CA ILE A 168 -7.00 74.09 -14.44
C ILE A 168 -6.85 75.58 -14.68
N LYS A 169 -5.88 75.97 -15.47
CA LYS A 169 -5.75 77.30 -16.07
C LYS A 169 -5.33 77.16 -17.52
N ARG A 170 -6.21 76.60 -18.36
CA ARG A 170 -6.11 76.76 -19.83
C ARG A 170 -7.19 75.91 -20.52
N MET A 171 -8.42 76.33 -20.37
CA MET A 171 -9.48 75.95 -21.34
C MET A 171 -10.77 76.79 -21.09
N ILE A 172 -10.63 78.12 -20.88
CA ILE A 172 -11.73 79.02 -21.12
C ILE A 172 -11.14 80.23 -21.85
N SER A 173 -10.98 80.12 -23.16
CA SER A 173 -11.01 81.19 -24.11
C SER A 173 -10.95 80.55 -25.52
N HIS A 174 -12.11 80.34 -26.09
CA HIS A 174 -12.59 80.68 -27.40
C HIS A 174 -13.90 79.96 -27.64
#